data_9853fbaf8725d2cdad78175de6762ebe
#
_entry.id   9853fbaf8725d2cdad78175de6762ebe
#
_cell.length_a   1.000
_cell.length_b   1.000
_cell.length_c   1.000
_cell.angle_alpha   90.00
_cell.angle_beta   90.00
_cell.angle_gamma   90.00
#
_symmetry.space_group_name_H-M   'P 1'
#
loop_
_entity.id
_entity.type
_entity.pdbx_description
1 polymer ?
#
loop_
_entity_poly.entity_id
_entity_poly.type
_entity_poly.pdbx_seq_one_letter_code
_entity_poly.pdbx_strand_id
1 'polypeptide(L)'
;NTARLVSVICALIVSFTYVAGQMRGVGLVFSRFLEVEINTGVIIGMIIVLFYAVLGGMKGITYTQVAQYCVLIFAFMVPAIFISIQMTGNPIPQLGFGGELADGSGTYLLDKLDGLSTDLGFAEYTEGSKSMIDVFAITLALMVGTAGLPHVIVRFFTVKRVKDARKSAGIALLLIVILYTTAPAVAVFARTNMIETVSNQPYANM
;
A
#
# COMPACT_ATOMS: atom_id res chain seq x y z
N ASN A 1 -22.76 -7.69 -31.67
CA ASN A 1 -21.44 -8.33 -31.51
C ASN A 1 -20.26 -7.32 -31.42
N THR A 2 -20.36 -6.16 -32.05
CA THR A 2 -19.29 -5.13 -32.05
C THR A 2 -19.00 -4.59 -30.64
N ALA A 3 -20.03 -4.28 -29.85
CA ALA A 3 -19.85 -3.81 -28.48
C ALA A 3 -19.12 -4.83 -27.59
N ARG A 4 -19.39 -6.13 -27.77
CA ARG A 4 -18.71 -7.21 -27.05
C ARG A 4 -17.24 -7.30 -27.44
N LEU A 5 -16.92 -7.13 -28.71
CA LEU A 5 -15.53 -7.12 -29.21
C LEU A 5 -14.75 -5.94 -28.62
N VAL A 6 -15.32 -4.74 -28.69
CA VAL A 6 -14.72 -3.53 -28.11
C VAL A 6 -14.48 -3.70 -26.62
N SER A 7 -15.46 -4.22 -25.87
CA SER A 7 -15.34 -4.47 -24.42
C SER A 7 -14.18 -5.43 -24.09
N VAL A 8 -14.00 -6.49 -24.88
CA VAL A 8 -12.90 -7.46 -24.68
C VAL A 8 -11.54 -6.80 -24.96
N ILE A 9 -11.44 -6.03 -26.03
CA ILE A 9 -10.19 -5.31 -26.36
C ILE A 9 -9.82 -4.31 -25.25
N CYS A 10 -10.79 -3.52 -24.78
CA CYS A 10 -10.57 -2.60 -23.66
C CYS A 10 -10.13 -3.33 -22.38
N ALA A 11 -10.77 -4.44 -22.05
CA ALA A 11 -10.42 -5.23 -20.87
C ALA A 11 -9.00 -5.81 -20.98
N LEU A 12 -8.57 -6.24 -22.16
CA LEU A 12 -7.21 -6.73 -22.39
C LEU A 12 -6.18 -5.61 -22.24
N ILE A 13 -6.43 -4.43 -22.80
CA ILE A 13 -5.51 -3.28 -22.70
C ILE A 13 -5.37 -2.84 -21.23
N VAL A 14 -6.49 -2.71 -20.49
CA VAL A 14 -6.48 -2.34 -19.07
C VAL A 14 -5.71 -3.37 -18.24
N SER A 15 -5.97 -4.65 -18.45
CA SER A 15 -5.30 -5.74 -17.73
C SER A 15 -3.80 -5.77 -18.04
N PHE A 16 -3.42 -5.59 -19.29
CA PHE A 16 -2.01 -5.53 -19.70
C PHE A 16 -1.26 -4.37 -19.04
N THR A 17 -1.85 -3.16 -19.07
CA THR A 17 -1.26 -1.97 -18.45
C THR A 17 -1.09 -2.16 -16.94
N TYR A 18 -2.10 -2.75 -16.29
CA TYR A 18 -2.03 -3.06 -14.87
C TYR A 18 -0.90 -4.05 -14.54
N VAL A 19 -0.82 -5.16 -15.27
CA VAL A 19 0.23 -6.17 -15.08
C VAL A 19 1.63 -5.60 -15.33
N ALA A 20 1.80 -4.77 -16.36
CA ALA A 20 3.09 -4.13 -16.67
C ALA A 20 3.57 -3.27 -15.49
N GLY A 21 2.67 -2.48 -14.89
CA GLY A 21 2.98 -1.70 -13.68
C GLY A 21 3.37 -2.57 -12.48
N GLN A 22 2.64 -3.66 -12.25
CA GLN A 22 2.93 -4.61 -11.16
C GLN A 22 4.28 -5.32 -11.35
N MET A 23 4.58 -5.75 -12.57
CA MET A 23 5.85 -6.43 -12.87
C MET A 23 7.06 -5.51 -12.66
N ARG A 24 6.93 -4.21 -12.92
CA ARG A 24 8.00 -3.25 -12.59
C ARG A 24 8.26 -3.18 -11.08
N GLY A 25 7.21 -3.19 -10.26
CA GLY A 25 7.33 -3.24 -8.80
C GLY A 25 8.04 -4.51 -8.32
N VAL A 26 7.64 -5.67 -8.85
CA VAL A 26 8.28 -6.96 -8.57
C VAL A 26 9.75 -6.93 -8.97
N GLY A 27 10.07 -6.41 -10.17
CA GLY A 27 11.44 -6.28 -10.65
C GLY A 27 12.32 -5.42 -9.76
N LEU A 28 11.79 -4.31 -9.23
CA LEU A 28 12.50 -3.45 -8.31
C LEU A 28 12.85 -4.18 -7.00
N VAL A 29 11.90 -4.95 -6.45
CA VAL A 29 12.12 -5.73 -5.24
C VAL A 29 13.19 -6.80 -5.47
N PHE A 30 13.08 -7.61 -6.53
CA PHE A 30 14.09 -8.62 -6.85
C PHE A 30 15.47 -8.01 -7.14
N SER A 31 15.51 -6.86 -7.83
CA SER A 31 16.75 -6.12 -8.07
C SER A 31 17.45 -5.73 -6.77
N ARG A 32 16.71 -5.27 -5.78
CA ARG A 32 17.27 -4.86 -4.48
C ARG A 32 17.70 -6.05 -3.62
N PHE A 33 16.93 -7.13 -3.60
CA PHE A 33 17.26 -8.30 -2.76
C PHE A 33 18.32 -9.23 -3.36
N LEU A 34 18.35 -9.35 -4.70
CA LEU A 34 19.30 -10.22 -5.39
C LEU A 34 20.50 -9.45 -5.96
N GLU A 35 20.54 -8.11 -5.80
CA GLU A 35 21.57 -7.24 -6.35
C GLU A 35 21.78 -7.41 -7.86
N VAL A 36 20.67 -7.62 -8.60
CA VAL A 36 20.66 -7.79 -10.05
C VAL A 36 20.03 -6.58 -10.73
N GLU A 37 20.27 -6.44 -12.03
CA GLU A 37 19.62 -5.42 -12.84
C GLU A 37 18.08 -5.55 -12.81
N ILE A 38 17.35 -4.42 -12.83
CA ILE A 38 15.89 -4.38 -12.75
C ILE A 38 15.22 -5.29 -13.80
N ASN A 39 15.74 -5.29 -15.03
CA ASN A 39 15.20 -6.13 -16.11
C ASN A 39 15.33 -7.62 -15.78
N THR A 40 16.46 -8.03 -15.22
CA THR A 40 16.68 -9.40 -14.76
C THR A 40 15.72 -9.74 -13.61
N GLY A 41 15.52 -8.82 -12.67
CA GLY A 41 14.54 -8.97 -11.59
C GLY A 41 13.10 -9.15 -12.10
N VAL A 42 12.70 -8.39 -13.13
CA VAL A 42 11.39 -8.55 -13.80
C VAL A 42 11.26 -9.93 -14.43
N ILE A 43 12.27 -10.41 -15.14
CA ILE A 43 12.26 -11.73 -15.80
C ILE A 43 12.13 -12.85 -14.77
N ILE A 44 12.92 -12.82 -13.70
CA ILE A 44 12.85 -13.79 -12.60
C ILE A 44 11.44 -13.81 -11.99
N GLY A 45 10.92 -12.64 -11.62
CA GLY A 45 9.59 -12.51 -11.05
C GLY A 45 8.49 -13.02 -11.98
N MET A 46 8.59 -12.70 -13.27
CA MET A 46 7.64 -13.15 -14.29
C MET A 46 7.64 -14.66 -14.46
N ILE A 47 8.80 -15.30 -14.47
CA ILE A 47 8.91 -16.77 -14.56
C ILE A 47 8.24 -17.43 -13.35
N ILE A 48 8.50 -16.95 -12.14
CA ILE A 48 7.90 -17.48 -10.91
C ILE A 48 6.38 -17.32 -10.94
N VAL A 49 5.88 -16.12 -11.29
CA VAL A 49 4.44 -15.84 -11.38
C VAL A 49 3.78 -16.71 -12.44
N LEU A 50 4.38 -16.84 -13.62
CA LEU A 50 3.85 -17.66 -14.70
C LEU A 50 3.77 -19.14 -14.29
N PHE A 51 4.80 -19.65 -13.63
CA PHE A 51 4.87 -21.03 -13.18
C PHE A 51 3.69 -21.38 -12.24
N TYR A 52 3.50 -20.61 -11.16
CA TYR A 52 2.40 -20.92 -10.24
C TYR A 52 1.02 -20.57 -10.79
N ALA A 53 0.90 -19.56 -11.66
CA ALA A 53 -0.37 -19.19 -12.27
C ALA A 53 -0.86 -20.23 -13.28
N VAL A 54 0.04 -20.77 -14.12
CA VAL A 54 -0.29 -21.80 -15.12
C VAL A 54 -0.60 -23.14 -14.45
N LEU A 55 0.22 -23.56 -13.49
CA LEU A 55 0.04 -24.85 -12.82
C LEU A 55 -1.07 -24.83 -11.78
N GLY A 56 -1.21 -23.74 -11.04
CA GLY A 56 -2.16 -23.62 -9.94
C GLY A 56 -3.56 -23.19 -10.36
N GLY A 57 -3.69 -22.51 -11.50
CA GLY A 57 -4.96 -21.93 -11.96
C GLY A 57 -5.59 -21.02 -10.89
N MET A 58 -6.91 -20.81 -10.99
CA MET A 58 -7.65 -19.92 -10.06
C MET A 58 -7.61 -20.40 -8.60
N LYS A 59 -7.56 -21.71 -8.35
CA LYS A 59 -7.44 -22.24 -6.99
C LYS A 59 -6.07 -21.95 -6.39
N GLY A 60 -5.01 -22.24 -7.13
CA GLY A 60 -3.64 -21.97 -6.70
C GLY A 60 -3.41 -20.50 -6.40
N ILE A 61 -3.86 -19.62 -7.29
CA ILE A 61 -3.80 -18.17 -7.10
C ILE A 61 -4.52 -17.74 -5.81
N THR A 62 -5.71 -18.28 -5.54
CA THR A 62 -6.49 -17.92 -4.34
C THR A 62 -5.76 -18.34 -3.06
N TYR A 63 -5.25 -19.58 -2.99
CA TYR A 63 -4.51 -20.05 -1.80
C TYR A 63 -3.21 -19.27 -1.58
N THR A 64 -2.47 -19.00 -2.65
CA THR A 64 -1.25 -18.19 -2.58
C THR A 64 -1.54 -16.79 -2.04
N GLN A 65 -2.63 -16.16 -2.49
CA GLN A 65 -3.01 -14.83 -2.01
C GLN A 65 -3.43 -14.81 -0.54
N VAL A 66 -4.10 -15.84 -0.05
CA VAL A 66 -4.43 -15.96 1.38
C VAL A 66 -3.15 -16.06 2.21
N ALA A 67 -2.21 -16.90 1.81
CA ALA A 67 -0.92 -17.02 2.47
C ALA A 67 -0.13 -15.71 2.44
N GLN A 68 -0.06 -15.07 1.29
CA GLN A 68 0.60 -13.77 1.12
C GLN A 68 -0.05 -12.68 1.99
N TYR A 69 -1.38 -12.66 2.10
CA TYR A 69 -2.07 -11.71 2.96
C TYR A 69 -1.73 -11.92 4.44
N CYS A 70 -1.66 -13.17 4.92
CA CYS A 70 -1.25 -13.46 6.29
C CYS A 70 0.17 -12.95 6.58
N VAL A 71 1.11 -13.19 5.67
CA VAL A 71 2.48 -12.67 5.81
C VAL A 71 2.50 -11.14 5.77
N LEU A 72 1.75 -10.54 4.85
CA LEU A 72 1.69 -9.09 4.67
C LEU A 72 1.16 -8.38 5.92
N ILE A 73 0.05 -8.88 6.51
CA ILE A 73 -0.54 -8.24 7.68
C ILE A 73 0.42 -8.27 8.88
N PHE A 74 1.13 -9.39 9.10
CA PHE A 74 2.14 -9.47 10.15
C PHE A 74 3.33 -8.56 9.86
N ALA A 75 3.89 -8.63 8.66
CA ALA A 75 5.05 -7.84 8.27
C ALA A 75 4.78 -6.33 8.30
N PHE A 76 3.54 -5.91 8.08
CA PHE A 76 3.16 -4.50 8.09
C PHE A 76 2.74 -4.02 9.49
N MET A 77 1.92 -4.80 10.20
CA MET A 77 1.38 -4.39 11.49
C MET A 77 2.40 -4.45 12.62
N VAL A 78 3.29 -5.45 12.62
CA VAL A 78 4.28 -5.58 13.69
C VAL A 78 5.21 -4.37 13.79
N PRO A 79 5.91 -3.93 12.73
CA PRO A 79 6.70 -2.70 12.78
C PRO A 79 5.86 -1.46 13.11
N ALA A 80 4.65 -1.36 12.56
CA ALA A 80 3.76 -0.23 12.82
C ALA A 80 3.40 -0.09 14.30
N ILE A 81 3.09 -1.21 14.97
CA ILE A 81 2.79 -1.23 16.40
C ILE A 81 4.03 -0.84 17.22
N PHE A 82 5.20 -1.43 16.91
CA PHE A 82 6.43 -1.13 17.65
C PHE A 82 6.83 0.35 17.51
N ILE A 83 6.78 0.91 16.31
CA ILE A 83 7.10 2.33 16.09
C ILE A 83 6.07 3.22 16.80
N SER A 84 4.80 2.87 16.76
CA SER A 84 3.75 3.61 17.46
C SER A 84 3.98 3.63 18.97
N ILE A 85 4.30 2.49 19.57
CA ILE A 85 4.64 2.40 21.00
C ILE A 85 5.88 3.25 21.32
N GLN A 86 6.90 3.17 20.49
CA GLN A 86 8.15 3.89 20.71
C GLN A 86 7.96 5.41 20.62
N MET A 87 7.15 5.89 19.69
CA MET A 87 6.98 7.33 19.45
C MET A 87 5.89 7.98 20.30
N THR A 88 4.76 7.27 20.51
CA THR A 88 3.57 7.82 21.17
C THR A 88 3.10 7.04 22.38
N GLY A 89 3.78 5.93 22.72
CA GLY A 89 3.35 5.03 23.82
C GLY A 89 2.07 4.26 23.52
N ASN A 90 1.44 4.44 22.36
CA ASN A 90 0.17 3.83 22.02
C ASN A 90 0.37 2.57 21.14
N PRO A 91 -0.17 1.40 21.54
CA PRO A 91 -0.03 0.18 20.74
C PRO A 91 -0.88 0.16 19.45
N ILE A 92 -1.83 1.09 19.31
CA ILE A 92 -2.70 1.18 18.12
C ILE A 92 -2.17 2.33 17.23
N PRO A 93 -1.55 2.01 16.06
CA PRO A 93 -0.94 3.02 15.20
C PRO A 93 -1.89 4.13 14.74
N GLN A 94 -3.18 3.79 14.53
CA GLN A 94 -4.20 4.76 14.14
C GLN A 94 -4.47 5.80 15.23
N LEU A 95 -4.40 5.40 16.50
CA LEU A 95 -4.53 6.32 17.63
C LEU A 95 -3.22 7.06 17.89
N GLY A 96 -2.08 6.39 17.74
CA GLY A 96 -0.76 7.01 17.83
C GLY A 96 -0.54 8.12 16.79
N PHE A 97 -1.16 8.00 15.62
CA PHE A 97 -1.09 9.03 14.56
C PHE A 97 -1.58 10.41 15.02
N GLY A 98 -2.64 10.47 15.85
CA GLY A 98 -3.15 11.71 16.45
C GLY A 98 -2.75 11.89 17.91
N GLY A 99 -1.80 11.09 18.42
CA GLY A 99 -1.38 11.09 19.81
C GLY A 99 -0.24 12.07 20.12
N GLU A 100 -0.06 12.32 21.43
CA GLU A 100 1.09 13.03 21.95
C GLU A 100 2.34 12.14 21.90
N LEU A 101 3.50 12.74 21.83
CA LEU A 101 4.78 12.05 21.87
C LEU A 101 5.07 11.48 23.25
N ALA A 102 5.68 10.29 23.29
CA ALA A 102 6.05 9.62 24.55
C ALA A 102 7.25 10.29 25.28
N ASP A 103 7.87 11.30 24.68
CA ASP A 103 9.01 12.03 25.24
C ASP A 103 8.63 13.02 26.37
N GLY A 104 7.35 13.13 26.70
CA GLY A 104 6.85 14.03 27.72
C GLY A 104 6.82 15.52 27.34
N SER A 105 7.06 15.85 26.07
CA SER A 105 7.02 17.23 25.58
C SER A 105 5.62 17.85 25.52
N GLY A 106 4.58 17.00 25.59
CA GLY A 106 3.17 17.42 25.39
C GLY A 106 2.86 17.87 23.96
N THR A 107 3.77 17.59 23.01
CA THR A 107 3.61 17.94 21.60
C THR A 107 2.96 16.80 20.85
N TYR A 108 2.02 17.11 19.97
CA TYR A 108 1.44 16.08 19.09
C TYR A 108 2.40 15.69 17.98
N LEU A 109 2.33 14.43 17.56
CA LEU A 109 3.19 13.88 16.51
C LEU A 109 3.12 14.68 15.20
N LEU A 110 1.93 15.12 14.80
CA LEU A 110 1.73 15.90 13.58
C LEU A 110 2.35 17.31 13.69
N ASP A 111 2.19 17.96 14.83
CA ASP A 111 2.78 19.28 15.07
C ASP A 111 4.32 19.23 15.05
N LYS A 112 4.88 18.14 15.59
CA LYS A 112 6.34 17.90 15.50
C LYS A 112 6.78 17.71 14.06
N LEU A 113 6.03 16.94 13.25
CA LEU A 113 6.35 16.73 11.84
C LEU A 113 6.25 18.03 11.04
N ASP A 114 5.27 18.87 11.32
CA ASP A 114 5.08 20.17 10.67
C ASP A 114 6.25 21.10 11.02
N GLY A 115 6.64 21.16 12.28
CA GLY A 115 7.82 21.91 12.73
C GLY A 115 9.10 21.46 12.03
N LEU A 116 9.38 20.15 12.01
CA LEU A 116 10.54 19.59 11.31
C LEU A 116 10.51 19.86 9.80
N SER A 117 9.33 19.85 9.17
CA SER A 117 9.20 20.16 7.75
C SER A 117 9.51 21.63 7.48
N THR A 118 9.01 22.52 8.32
CA THR A 118 9.27 23.97 8.23
C THR A 118 10.73 24.32 8.48
N ASP A 119 11.38 23.69 9.45
CA ASP A 119 12.81 23.85 9.74
C ASP A 119 13.69 23.48 8.54
N LEU A 120 13.24 22.51 7.74
CA LEU A 120 13.92 22.11 6.49
C LEU A 120 13.55 22.97 5.29
N GLY A 121 12.69 23.98 5.45
CA GLY A 121 12.24 24.87 4.37
C GLY A 121 11.14 24.28 3.48
N PHE A 122 10.47 23.22 3.94
CA PHE A 122 9.28 22.65 3.27
C PHE A 122 8.00 23.23 3.86
N ALA A 123 6.91 23.17 3.10
CA ALA A 123 5.57 23.46 3.60
C ALA A 123 5.17 22.45 4.69
N GLU A 124 4.31 22.87 5.58
CA GLU A 124 3.74 22.00 6.62
C GLU A 124 3.09 20.76 5.99
N TYR A 125 3.30 19.61 6.61
CA TYR A 125 2.77 18.34 6.08
C TYR A 125 1.23 18.33 6.09
N THR A 126 0.64 18.98 7.10
CA THR A 126 -0.82 19.03 7.28
C THR A 126 -1.50 20.05 6.40
N GLU A 127 -0.79 21.06 5.88
CA GLU A 127 -1.36 22.13 5.05
C GLU A 127 -1.90 21.64 3.69
N GLY A 128 -1.45 20.50 3.22
CA GLY A 128 -1.93 19.89 1.98
C GLY A 128 -1.53 20.67 0.71
N SER A 129 -0.71 20.08 -0.12
CA SER A 129 -0.21 20.71 -1.36
C SER A 129 -1.18 20.72 -2.53
N LYS A 130 -2.36 20.10 -2.40
CA LYS A 130 -3.32 19.91 -3.51
C LYS A 130 -4.64 20.62 -3.23
N SER A 131 -5.25 21.14 -4.29
CA SER A 131 -6.58 21.74 -4.18
C SER A 131 -7.63 20.68 -3.80
N MET A 132 -8.70 21.10 -3.11
CA MET A 132 -9.79 20.20 -2.71
C MET A 132 -10.43 19.52 -3.93
N ILE A 133 -10.50 20.19 -5.06
CA ILE A 133 -11.04 19.66 -6.32
C ILE A 133 -10.15 18.55 -6.86
N ASP A 134 -8.81 18.72 -6.80
CA ASP A 134 -7.87 17.69 -7.24
C ASP A 134 -7.95 16.44 -6.37
N VAL A 135 -8.03 16.63 -5.04
CA VAL A 135 -8.20 15.51 -4.09
C VAL A 135 -9.49 14.76 -4.36
N PHE A 136 -10.59 15.49 -4.58
CA PHE A 136 -11.88 14.88 -4.92
C PHE A 136 -11.80 14.11 -6.25
N ALA A 137 -11.24 14.73 -7.29
CA ALA A 137 -11.11 14.11 -8.60
C ALA A 137 -10.25 12.84 -8.57
N ILE A 138 -9.11 12.86 -7.84
CA ILE A 138 -8.24 11.70 -7.66
C ILE A 138 -8.98 10.59 -6.91
N THR A 139 -9.67 10.94 -5.82
CA THR A 139 -10.41 9.97 -5.02
C THR A 139 -11.53 9.32 -5.84
N LEU A 140 -12.30 10.10 -6.57
CA LEU A 140 -13.37 9.61 -7.43
C LEU A 140 -12.82 8.70 -8.54
N ALA A 141 -11.73 9.10 -9.19
CA ALA A 141 -11.08 8.31 -10.24
C ALA A 141 -10.57 6.96 -9.70
N LEU A 142 -9.97 6.95 -8.51
CA LEU A 142 -9.52 5.72 -7.86
C LEU A 142 -10.69 4.82 -7.46
N MET A 143 -11.77 5.37 -6.91
CA MET A 143 -12.95 4.60 -6.51
C MET A 143 -13.62 3.93 -7.73
N VAL A 144 -13.90 4.71 -8.77
CA VAL A 144 -14.54 4.21 -9.99
C VAL A 144 -13.62 3.23 -10.75
N GLY A 145 -12.32 3.59 -10.85
CA GLY A 145 -11.33 2.74 -11.49
C GLY A 145 -11.18 1.38 -10.82
N THR A 146 -11.07 1.37 -9.49
CA THR A 146 -10.94 0.12 -8.72
C THR A 146 -12.19 -0.76 -8.83
N ALA A 147 -13.39 -0.16 -8.83
CA ALA A 147 -14.63 -0.90 -8.98
C ALA A 147 -14.77 -1.57 -10.36
N GLY A 148 -14.15 -1.01 -11.40
CA GLY A 148 -14.20 -1.50 -12.78
C GLY A 148 -13.11 -2.51 -13.15
N LEU A 149 -12.18 -2.84 -12.26
CA LEU A 149 -11.05 -3.74 -12.57
C LEU A 149 -11.52 -5.18 -12.83
N PRO A 150 -11.22 -5.75 -14.01
CA PRO A 150 -11.69 -7.09 -14.39
C PRO A 150 -11.28 -8.19 -13.40
N HIS A 151 -10.07 -8.12 -12.87
CA HIS A 151 -9.53 -9.11 -11.93
C HIS A 151 -10.22 -9.08 -10.55
N VAL A 152 -10.85 -7.97 -10.17
CA VAL A 152 -11.67 -7.86 -8.96
C VAL A 152 -13.04 -8.50 -9.21
N ILE A 153 -13.65 -8.18 -10.36
CA ILE A 153 -14.99 -8.66 -10.73
C ILE A 153 -15.01 -10.19 -10.92
N VAL A 154 -13.98 -10.77 -11.57
CA VAL A 154 -13.88 -12.21 -11.82
C VAL A 154 -13.92 -13.03 -10.52
N ARG A 155 -13.47 -12.50 -9.40
CA ARG A 155 -13.49 -13.20 -8.11
C ARG A 155 -14.91 -13.49 -7.61
N PHE A 156 -15.88 -12.64 -7.92
CA PHE A 156 -17.28 -12.87 -7.55
C PHE A 156 -17.88 -14.07 -8.27
N PHE A 157 -17.36 -14.43 -9.45
CA PHE A 157 -17.81 -15.62 -10.20
C PHE A 157 -17.20 -16.94 -9.69
N THR A 158 -16.18 -16.90 -8.82
CA THR A 158 -15.56 -18.10 -8.26
C THR A 158 -16.26 -18.62 -7.02
N VAL A 159 -17.23 -17.88 -6.48
CA VAL A 159 -17.97 -18.22 -5.26
C VAL A 159 -19.28 -18.92 -5.60
N LYS A 160 -19.58 -20.03 -4.91
CA LYS A 160 -20.74 -20.87 -5.21
C LYS A 160 -22.10 -20.24 -4.84
N ARG A 161 -22.13 -19.40 -3.81
CA ARG A 161 -23.36 -18.80 -3.27
C ARG A 161 -23.21 -17.30 -3.08
N VAL A 162 -24.23 -16.53 -3.38
CA VAL A 162 -24.27 -15.07 -3.19
C VAL A 162 -24.05 -14.68 -1.71
N LYS A 163 -24.56 -15.47 -0.77
CA LYS A 163 -24.37 -15.25 0.67
C LYS A 163 -22.89 -15.30 1.06
N ASP A 164 -22.14 -16.25 0.49
CA ASP A 164 -20.71 -16.41 0.76
C ASP A 164 -19.90 -15.27 0.14
N ALA A 165 -20.31 -14.79 -1.06
CA ALA A 165 -19.73 -13.60 -1.68
C ALA A 165 -19.89 -12.36 -0.81
N ARG A 166 -21.08 -12.11 -0.27
CA ARG A 166 -21.34 -10.96 0.63
C ARG A 166 -20.54 -11.04 1.91
N LYS A 167 -20.47 -12.21 2.54
CA LYS A 167 -19.68 -12.43 3.76
C LYS A 167 -18.19 -12.20 3.49
N SER A 168 -17.69 -12.74 2.38
CA SER A 168 -16.30 -12.58 1.96
C SER A 168 -15.95 -11.12 1.68
N ALA A 169 -16.83 -10.39 0.99
CA ALA A 169 -16.66 -8.97 0.74
C ALA A 169 -16.63 -8.15 2.05
N GLY A 170 -17.51 -8.45 3.02
CA GLY A 170 -17.51 -7.79 4.32
C GLY A 170 -16.20 -7.99 5.11
N ILE A 171 -15.69 -9.23 5.15
CA ILE A 171 -14.41 -9.54 5.79
C ILE A 171 -13.27 -8.83 5.06
N ALA A 172 -13.25 -8.87 3.74
CA ALA A 172 -12.21 -8.21 2.95
C ALA A 172 -12.19 -6.69 3.21
N LEU A 173 -13.36 -6.04 3.25
CA LEU A 173 -13.47 -4.61 3.55
C LEU A 173 -12.93 -4.29 4.94
N LEU A 174 -13.28 -5.08 5.97
CA LEU A 174 -12.74 -4.89 7.32
C LEU A 174 -11.21 -4.95 7.34
N LEU A 175 -10.63 -5.96 6.69
CA LEU A 175 -9.19 -6.15 6.64
C LEU A 175 -8.48 -5.04 5.84
N ILE A 176 -9.10 -4.58 4.76
CA ILE A 176 -8.62 -3.44 3.97
C ILE A 176 -8.64 -2.16 4.80
N VAL A 177 -9.72 -1.89 5.54
CA VAL A 177 -9.81 -0.70 6.40
C VAL A 177 -8.69 -0.68 7.43
N ILE A 178 -8.40 -1.80 8.08
CA ILE A 178 -7.30 -1.89 9.05
C ILE A 178 -5.97 -1.50 8.41
N LEU A 179 -5.63 -2.06 7.26
CA LEU A 179 -4.36 -1.77 6.59
C LEU A 179 -4.29 -0.33 6.07
N TYR A 180 -5.34 0.16 5.42
CA TYR A 180 -5.34 1.51 4.84
C TYR A 180 -5.39 2.62 5.88
N THR A 181 -6.00 2.39 7.03
CA THR A 181 -5.96 3.36 8.14
C THR A 181 -4.63 3.35 8.90
N THR A 182 -3.89 2.23 8.85
CA THR A 182 -2.55 2.15 9.43
C THR A 182 -1.49 2.81 8.52
N ALA A 183 -1.68 2.79 7.21
CA ALA A 183 -0.69 3.30 6.26
C ALA A 183 -0.29 4.77 6.46
N PRO A 184 -1.22 5.74 6.67
CA PRO A 184 -0.87 7.11 6.98
C PRO A 184 -0.06 7.25 8.27
N ALA A 185 -0.41 6.49 9.30
CA ALA A 185 0.32 6.49 10.57
C ALA A 185 1.78 6.05 10.38
N VAL A 186 1.98 4.93 9.67
CA VAL A 186 3.33 4.44 9.36
C VAL A 186 4.12 5.45 8.54
N ALA A 187 3.49 6.12 7.57
CA ALA A 187 4.14 7.13 6.75
C ALA A 187 4.63 8.32 7.58
N VAL A 188 3.82 8.81 8.51
CA VAL A 188 4.18 9.91 9.42
C VAL A 188 5.28 9.47 10.38
N PHE A 189 5.14 8.33 11.03
CA PHE A 189 6.17 7.79 11.93
C PHE A 189 7.53 7.64 11.22
N ALA A 190 7.53 7.03 10.03
CA ALA A 190 8.75 6.83 9.26
C ALA A 190 9.38 8.16 8.84
N ARG A 191 8.57 9.13 8.43
CA ARG A 191 9.06 10.45 8.01
C ARG A 191 9.66 11.23 9.17
N THR A 192 8.97 11.27 10.30
CA THR A 192 9.45 11.95 11.52
C THR A 192 10.78 11.34 11.98
N ASN A 193 10.84 10.02 12.11
CA ASN A 193 12.05 9.31 12.53
C ASN A 193 13.22 9.51 11.56
N MET A 194 12.95 9.48 10.25
CA MET A 194 14.00 9.69 9.23
C MET A 194 14.55 11.10 9.29
N ILE A 195 13.70 12.13 9.41
CA ILE A 195 14.15 13.52 9.50
C ILE A 195 14.97 13.72 10.76
N GLU A 196 14.52 13.22 11.92
CA GLU A 196 15.29 13.32 13.17
C GLU A 196 16.64 12.62 13.08
N THR A 197 16.67 11.41 12.50
CA THR A 197 17.91 10.65 12.36
C THR A 197 18.91 11.37 11.45
N VAL A 198 18.43 11.95 10.35
CA VAL A 198 19.27 12.69 9.40
C VAL A 198 19.70 14.03 9.97
N SER A 199 18.82 14.78 10.64
CA SER A 199 19.16 16.09 11.22
C SER A 199 20.11 15.98 12.41
N ASN A 200 20.05 14.90 13.17
CA ASN A 200 20.92 14.65 14.32
C ASN A 200 22.27 14.02 13.95
N GLN A 201 22.49 13.64 12.69
CA GLN A 201 23.82 13.23 12.26
C GLN A 201 24.72 14.46 12.09
N PRO A 202 25.86 14.52 12.77
CA PRO A 202 26.82 15.61 12.54
C PRO A 202 27.36 15.53 11.11
N TYR A 203 26.97 16.46 10.26
CA TYR A 203 27.52 16.65 8.90
C TYR A 203 28.99 17.02 8.88
N ALA A 204 29.68 16.84 10.00
CA ALA A 204 31.07 17.27 10.19
C ALA A 204 32.10 16.46 9.37
N ASN A 205 31.68 15.45 8.59
CA ASN A 205 32.57 14.58 7.83
C ASN A 205 32.20 14.45 6.33
N MET A 206 31.47 15.41 5.77
CA MET A 206 31.30 15.50 4.30
C MET A 206 32.12 16.62 3.71
#